data_7d914a7fb49bb7890b6a9e096dceaa7e
#
_entry.id   7d914a7fb49bb7890b6a9e096dceaa7e
#
_cell.length_a   1.000
_cell.length_b   1.000
_cell.length_c   1.000
_cell.angle_alpha   90.00
_cell.angle_beta   90.00
_cell.angle_gamma   90.00
#
_symmetry.space_group_name_H-M   'P 1'
#
loop_
_entity.id
_entity.type
_entity.pdbx_description
1 polymer ?
#
loop_
_entity_poly.entity_id
_entity_poly.type
_entity_poly.pdbx_seq_one_letter_code
_entity_poly.pdbx_strand_id
1 'polypeptide(L)'
;MNKIKTLYWIIALLLALNISTIGGLLYHHNQEQKDEMALVIDVENDTKLTGRYFRQVLGFNDEQMDAFRQANRTFQPVANQIIQQIDFLKQSQFEELKKTSPDTIQLNELSDQIGVQHATLKKVTNRFYLAIKAVCNDEQCLKLEEVFHPLFKNTVPAGRQYHQNATRK
;
A
#
# COMPACT_ATOMS: atom_id res chain seq x y z
N MET A 1 59.46 -5.41 -17.64
CA MET A 1 58.30 -5.25 -16.77
C MET A 1 57.70 -6.61 -16.53
N ASN A 2 57.70 -7.12 -15.29
CA ASN A 2 57.37 -8.51 -15.00
C ASN A 2 55.92 -8.82 -15.31
N LYS A 3 55.60 -9.70 -16.26
CA LYS A 3 54.26 -10.16 -16.64
C LYS A 3 53.39 -10.52 -15.43
N ILE A 4 53.99 -11.03 -14.39
CA ILE A 4 53.33 -11.39 -13.11
C ILE A 4 52.79 -10.13 -12.39
N LYS A 5 53.57 -9.04 -12.32
CA LYS A 5 53.10 -7.78 -11.70
C LYS A 5 51.94 -7.16 -12.46
N THR A 6 51.96 -7.20 -13.80
CA THR A 6 50.88 -6.73 -14.65
C THR A 6 49.62 -7.56 -14.43
N LEU A 7 49.76 -8.89 -14.27
CA LEU A 7 48.63 -9.78 -14.00
C LEU A 7 47.97 -9.45 -12.62
N TYR A 8 48.77 -9.20 -11.58
CA TYR A 8 48.22 -8.78 -10.28
C TYR A 8 47.46 -7.44 -10.34
N TRP A 9 47.94 -6.48 -11.11
CA TRP A 9 47.27 -5.21 -11.30
C TRP A 9 45.94 -5.36 -12.04
N ILE A 10 45.87 -6.25 -13.04
CA ILE A 10 44.62 -6.54 -13.76
C ILE A 10 43.61 -7.22 -12.84
N ILE A 11 44.06 -8.18 -12.01
CA ILE A 11 43.17 -8.86 -11.05
C ILE A 11 42.67 -7.87 -10.00
N ALA A 12 43.50 -7.00 -9.47
CA ALA A 12 43.10 -5.98 -8.52
C ALA A 12 42.08 -4.99 -9.09
N LEU A 13 42.26 -4.58 -10.36
CA LEU A 13 41.30 -3.72 -11.07
C LEU A 13 39.95 -4.40 -11.27
N LEU A 14 39.97 -5.67 -11.67
CA LEU A 14 38.71 -6.47 -11.86
C LEU A 14 38.00 -6.68 -10.53
N LEU A 15 38.70 -6.91 -9.42
CA LEU A 15 38.10 -7.02 -8.10
C LEU A 15 37.48 -5.68 -7.65
N ALA A 16 38.16 -4.56 -7.88
CA ALA A 16 37.61 -3.23 -7.56
C ALA A 16 36.35 -2.91 -8.34
N LEU A 17 36.31 -3.24 -9.65
CA LEU A 17 35.12 -3.10 -10.48
C LEU A 17 33.96 -3.97 -10.01
N ASN A 18 34.20 -5.22 -9.62
CA ASN A 18 33.17 -6.12 -9.10
C ASN A 18 32.61 -5.64 -7.76
N ILE A 19 33.46 -5.15 -6.84
CA ILE A 19 33.02 -4.59 -5.55
C ILE A 19 32.19 -3.33 -5.77
N SER A 20 32.55 -2.47 -6.72
CA SER A 20 31.79 -1.26 -7.06
C SER A 20 30.40 -1.58 -7.62
N THR A 21 30.30 -2.59 -8.49
CA THR A 21 29.00 -3.03 -9.03
C THR A 21 28.12 -3.68 -7.97
N ILE A 22 28.69 -4.53 -7.11
CA ILE A 22 27.96 -5.16 -6.01
C ILE A 22 27.52 -4.10 -4.99
N GLY A 23 28.38 -3.14 -4.66
CA GLY A 23 28.08 -2.03 -3.78
C GLY A 23 26.96 -1.14 -4.34
N GLY A 24 26.98 -0.84 -5.63
CA GLY A 24 25.93 -0.09 -6.32
C GLY A 24 24.61 -0.85 -6.34
N LEU A 25 24.62 -2.16 -6.62
CA LEU A 25 23.44 -3.01 -6.60
C LEU A 25 22.83 -3.12 -5.19
N LEU A 26 23.66 -3.30 -4.15
CA LEU A 26 23.20 -3.36 -2.77
C LEU A 26 22.66 -2.01 -2.29
N TYR A 27 23.27 -0.90 -2.70
CA TYR A 27 22.78 0.44 -2.40
C TYR A 27 21.42 0.70 -3.06
N HIS A 28 21.28 0.38 -4.36
CA HIS A 28 20.01 0.47 -5.08
C HIS A 28 18.94 -0.46 -4.48
N HIS A 29 19.29 -1.71 -4.21
CA HIS A 29 18.36 -2.67 -3.62
C HIS A 29 17.89 -2.26 -2.21
N ASN A 30 18.77 -1.70 -1.39
CA ASN A 30 18.42 -1.18 -0.06
C ASN A 30 17.55 0.09 -0.15
N GLN A 31 17.70 0.88 -1.21
CA GLN A 31 16.86 2.05 -1.46
C GLN A 31 15.49 1.62 -2.00
N GLU A 32 15.46 0.64 -2.89
CA GLU A 32 14.22 0.06 -3.44
C GLU A 32 13.38 -0.64 -2.35
N GLN A 33 13.98 -1.38 -1.42
CA GLN A 33 13.25 -1.99 -0.29
C GLN A 33 12.63 -0.95 0.64
N LYS A 34 13.20 0.25 0.76
CA LYS A 34 12.59 1.35 1.53
C LYS A 34 11.37 1.95 0.82
N ASP A 35 11.34 1.88 -0.51
CA ASP A 35 10.25 2.39 -1.34
C ASP A 35 9.16 1.33 -1.60
N GLU A 36 9.44 0.03 -1.34
CA GLU A 36 8.50 -1.08 -1.50
C GLU A 36 7.50 -1.25 -0.35
N MET A 37 7.50 -0.34 0.63
CA MET A 37 6.55 -0.40 1.72
C MET A 37 5.13 -0.25 1.15
N ALA A 38 4.46 -1.39 0.94
CA ALA A 38 3.11 -1.43 0.39
C ALA A 38 2.12 -0.73 1.34
N LEU A 39 1.43 0.26 0.82
CA LEU A 39 0.38 0.95 1.52
C LEU A 39 -0.94 0.23 1.23
N VAL A 40 -1.49 -0.48 2.21
CA VAL A 40 -2.84 -1.01 2.11
C VAL A 40 -3.80 0.10 2.49
N ILE A 41 -4.48 0.69 1.51
CA ILE A 41 -5.38 1.83 1.74
C ILE A 41 -6.84 1.38 1.80
N ASP A 42 -7.16 0.25 1.19
CA ASP A 42 -8.51 -0.29 1.15
C ASP A 42 -8.52 -1.79 1.39
N VAL A 43 -9.25 -2.22 2.45
CA VAL A 43 -9.37 -3.62 2.84
C VAL A 43 -10.23 -4.41 1.84
N GLU A 44 -11.21 -3.74 1.21
CA GLU A 44 -12.14 -4.39 0.29
C GLU A 44 -11.54 -4.65 -1.11
N ASN A 45 -10.62 -3.78 -1.57
CA ASN A 45 -10.08 -3.82 -2.92
C ASN A 45 -8.63 -4.30 -3.00
N ASP A 46 -7.99 -4.67 -1.88
CA ASP A 46 -6.56 -5.07 -1.80
C ASP A 46 -5.62 -4.13 -2.58
N THR A 47 -5.95 -2.83 -2.62
CA THR A 47 -5.20 -1.83 -3.36
C THR A 47 -3.92 -1.49 -2.61
N LYS A 48 -2.80 -2.02 -3.11
CA LYS A 48 -1.45 -1.78 -2.55
C LYS A 48 -0.76 -0.69 -3.34
N LEU A 49 -0.62 0.48 -2.73
CA LEU A 49 0.19 1.56 -3.29
C LEU A 49 1.59 1.51 -2.65
N THR A 50 2.62 1.37 -3.46
CA THR A 50 4.01 1.32 -3.00
C THR A 50 4.69 2.67 -3.15
N GLY A 51 5.75 2.92 -2.38
CA GLY A 51 6.57 4.13 -2.55
C GLY A 51 7.16 4.23 -3.96
N ARG A 52 7.54 3.10 -4.58
CA ARG A 52 7.98 3.04 -5.98
C ARG A 52 6.89 3.54 -6.92
N TYR A 53 5.63 3.17 -6.71
CA TYR A 53 4.50 3.64 -7.49
C TYR A 53 4.36 5.16 -7.40
N PHE A 54 4.44 5.75 -6.19
CA PHE A 54 4.39 7.20 -6.01
C PHE A 54 5.54 7.91 -6.73
N ARG A 55 6.77 7.39 -6.65
CA ARG A 55 7.91 7.94 -7.37
C ARG A 55 7.72 7.88 -8.89
N GLN A 56 7.25 6.77 -9.42
CA GLN A 56 7.09 6.57 -10.87
C GLN A 56 5.89 7.30 -11.46
N VAL A 57 4.75 7.27 -10.77
CA VAL A 57 3.50 7.86 -11.28
C VAL A 57 3.43 9.36 -11.02
N LEU A 58 3.78 9.81 -9.80
CA LEU A 58 3.74 11.23 -9.44
C LEU A 58 5.04 11.95 -9.80
N GLY A 59 6.12 11.22 -10.10
CA GLY A 59 7.40 11.84 -10.41
C GLY A 59 8.02 12.58 -9.21
N PHE A 60 7.87 12.03 -8.00
CA PHE A 60 8.40 12.64 -6.78
C PHE A 60 9.93 12.73 -6.82
N ASN A 61 10.47 13.89 -6.46
CA ASN A 61 11.89 14.09 -6.17
C ASN A 61 12.26 13.49 -4.80
N ASP A 62 13.54 13.56 -4.42
CA ASP A 62 14.01 12.94 -3.19
C ASP A 62 13.44 13.60 -1.93
N GLU A 63 13.26 14.93 -1.91
CA GLU A 63 12.65 15.65 -0.78
C GLU A 63 11.18 15.26 -0.61
N GLN A 64 10.42 15.15 -1.69
CA GLN A 64 9.02 14.71 -1.68
C GLN A 64 8.91 13.25 -1.25
N MET A 65 9.87 12.40 -1.67
CA MET A 65 9.93 11.02 -1.21
C MET A 65 10.24 10.90 0.28
N ASP A 66 11.06 11.79 0.84
CA ASP A 66 11.31 11.82 2.28
C ASP A 66 10.04 12.23 3.05
N ALA A 67 9.30 13.23 2.59
CA ALA A 67 8.01 13.60 3.15
C ALA A 67 6.99 12.45 3.05
N PHE A 68 6.94 11.75 1.91
CA PHE A 68 6.13 10.55 1.73
C PHE A 68 6.49 9.46 2.75
N ARG A 69 7.78 9.13 2.89
CA ARG A 69 8.25 8.12 3.85
C ARG A 69 7.87 8.48 5.28
N GLN A 70 7.97 9.76 5.66
CA GLN A 70 7.58 10.23 6.98
C GLN A 70 6.07 10.08 7.21
N ALA A 71 5.23 10.51 6.26
CA ALA A 71 3.80 10.36 6.32
C ALA A 71 3.40 8.88 6.40
N ASN A 72 4.04 8.01 5.60
CA ASN A 72 3.79 6.58 5.58
C ASN A 72 4.17 5.87 6.88
N ARG A 73 5.30 6.25 7.51
CA ARG A 73 5.71 5.72 8.83
C ARG A 73 4.67 5.98 9.91
N THR A 74 3.95 7.09 9.82
CA THR A 74 2.88 7.42 10.77
C THR A 74 1.57 6.72 10.41
N PHE A 75 1.26 6.62 9.13
CA PHE A 75 0.03 6.04 8.62
C PHE A 75 -0.02 4.52 8.74
N GLN A 76 0.99 3.83 8.24
CA GLN A 76 0.96 2.39 8.03
C GLN A 76 0.75 1.56 9.30
N PRO A 77 1.43 1.82 10.43
CA PRO A 77 1.18 1.04 11.65
C PRO A 77 -0.25 1.19 12.16
N VAL A 78 -0.79 2.42 12.09
CA VAL A 78 -2.16 2.72 12.54
C VAL A 78 -3.19 2.08 11.63
N ALA A 79 -3.01 2.18 10.31
CA ALA A 79 -3.88 1.53 9.33
C ALA A 79 -3.89 0.01 9.49
N ASN A 80 -2.71 -0.62 9.62
CA ASN A 80 -2.60 -2.06 9.82
C ASN A 80 -3.28 -2.52 11.12
N GLN A 81 -3.13 -1.77 12.21
CA GLN A 81 -3.81 -2.09 13.47
C GLN A 81 -5.33 -2.04 13.32
N ILE A 82 -5.85 -1.03 12.63
CA ILE A 82 -7.29 -0.89 12.37
C ILE A 82 -7.79 -2.05 11.50
N ILE A 83 -7.05 -2.41 10.46
CA ILE A 83 -7.39 -3.53 9.56
C ILE A 83 -7.46 -4.84 10.34
N GLN A 84 -6.44 -5.14 11.15
CA GLN A 84 -6.44 -6.33 12.01
C GLN A 84 -7.64 -6.36 12.97
N GLN A 85 -8.03 -5.19 13.50
CA GLN A 85 -9.21 -5.09 14.37
C GLN A 85 -10.52 -5.35 13.59
N ILE A 86 -10.63 -4.85 12.35
CA ILE A 86 -11.77 -5.13 11.47
C ILE A 86 -11.87 -6.64 11.19
N ASP A 87 -10.76 -7.28 10.85
CA ASP A 87 -10.72 -8.71 10.56
C ASP A 87 -11.11 -9.54 11.78
N PHE A 88 -10.61 -9.18 12.96
CA PHE A 88 -10.99 -9.82 14.20
C PHE A 88 -12.50 -9.69 14.48
N LEU A 89 -13.07 -8.50 14.31
CA LEU A 89 -14.50 -8.26 14.52
C LEU A 89 -15.37 -9.01 13.51
N LYS A 90 -14.96 -9.05 12.22
CA LYS A 90 -15.63 -9.84 11.17
C LYS A 90 -15.60 -11.34 11.50
N GLN A 91 -14.45 -11.84 11.97
CA GLN A 91 -14.34 -13.24 12.39
C GLN A 91 -15.27 -13.53 13.57
N SER A 92 -15.29 -12.65 14.58
CA SER A 92 -16.18 -12.79 15.74
C SER A 92 -17.66 -12.78 15.35
N GLN A 93 -18.04 -11.90 14.41
CA GLN A 93 -19.38 -11.85 13.86
C GLN A 93 -19.76 -13.14 13.12
N PHE A 94 -18.83 -13.70 12.34
CA PHE A 94 -19.04 -14.95 11.63
C PHE A 94 -19.18 -16.15 12.61
N GLU A 95 -18.38 -16.21 13.68
CA GLU A 95 -18.52 -17.24 14.71
C GLU A 95 -19.86 -17.14 15.44
N GLU A 96 -20.37 -15.93 15.69
CA GLU A 96 -21.70 -15.73 16.26
C GLU A 96 -22.80 -16.24 15.32
N LEU A 97 -22.71 -15.91 14.02
CA LEU A 97 -23.66 -16.37 12.99
C LEU A 97 -23.73 -17.89 12.85
N LYS A 98 -22.65 -18.62 13.15
CA LYS A 98 -22.57 -20.08 13.07
C LYS A 98 -23.27 -20.80 14.21
N LYS A 99 -23.62 -20.12 15.30
CA LYS A 99 -24.30 -20.73 16.44
C LYS A 99 -25.70 -21.24 16.07
N THR A 100 -26.16 -22.27 16.73
CA THR A 100 -27.52 -22.78 16.52
C THR A 100 -28.60 -21.73 16.86
N SER A 101 -28.31 -20.81 17.79
CA SER A 101 -29.15 -19.69 18.17
C SER A 101 -28.27 -18.45 18.26
N PRO A 102 -28.07 -17.71 17.13
CA PRO A 102 -27.29 -16.48 17.10
C PRO A 102 -27.93 -15.38 17.94
N ASP A 103 -27.11 -14.64 18.68
CA ASP A 103 -27.55 -13.45 19.41
C ASP A 103 -27.56 -12.23 18.48
N THR A 104 -28.75 -11.75 18.13
CA THR A 104 -28.92 -10.61 17.25
C THR A 104 -28.45 -9.28 17.87
N ILE A 105 -28.45 -9.15 19.19
CA ILE A 105 -27.93 -7.96 19.89
C ILE A 105 -26.42 -7.91 19.71
N GLN A 106 -25.73 -9.03 19.99
CA GLN A 106 -24.29 -9.15 19.79
C GLN A 106 -23.88 -8.95 18.32
N LEU A 107 -24.64 -9.45 17.37
CA LEU A 107 -24.41 -9.25 15.94
C LEU A 107 -24.49 -7.77 15.55
N ASN A 108 -25.46 -7.04 16.09
CA ASN A 108 -25.60 -5.60 15.86
C ASN A 108 -24.42 -4.82 16.48
N GLU A 109 -24.05 -5.12 17.71
CA GLU A 109 -22.89 -4.50 18.37
C GLU A 109 -21.58 -4.71 17.59
N LEU A 110 -21.34 -5.92 17.09
CA LEU A 110 -20.18 -6.22 16.24
C LEU A 110 -20.23 -5.44 14.94
N SER A 111 -21.40 -5.30 14.31
CA SER A 111 -21.60 -4.51 13.09
C SER A 111 -21.28 -3.04 13.33
N ASP A 112 -21.75 -2.47 14.45
CA ASP A 112 -21.48 -1.08 14.82
C ASP A 112 -19.98 -0.86 15.05
N GLN A 113 -19.30 -1.77 15.75
CA GLN A 113 -17.87 -1.71 15.97
C GLN A 113 -17.09 -1.77 14.64
N ILE A 114 -17.46 -2.65 13.71
CA ILE A 114 -16.87 -2.71 12.37
C ILE A 114 -17.05 -1.37 11.65
N GLY A 115 -18.24 -0.77 11.72
CA GLY A 115 -18.54 0.53 11.14
C GLY A 115 -17.64 1.65 11.70
N VAL A 116 -17.43 1.67 13.01
CA VAL A 116 -16.53 2.62 13.69
C VAL A 116 -15.09 2.46 13.22
N GLN A 117 -14.59 1.23 13.09
CA GLN A 117 -13.23 0.96 12.60
C GLN A 117 -13.06 1.39 11.14
N HIS A 118 -14.03 1.12 10.25
CA HIS A 118 -14.00 1.61 8.87
C HIS A 118 -13.99 3.14 8.80
N ALA A 119 -14.82 3.81 9.61
CA ALA A 119 -14.81 5.27 9.68
C ALA A 119 -13.45 5.81 10.16
N THR A 120 -12.81 5.14 11.12
CA THR A 120 -11.49 5.50 11.62
C THR A 120 -10.42 5.32 10.56
N LEU A 121 -10.44 4.22 9.82
CA LEU A 121 -9.54 3.98 8.69
C LEU A 121 -9.65 5.07 7.62
N LYS A 122 -10.88 5.44 7.23
CA LYS A 122 -11.09 6.55 6.27
C LYS A 122 -10.53 7.88 6.78
N LYS A 123 -10.68 8.20 8.07
CA LYS A 123 -10.09 9.43 8.67
C LYS A 123 -8.55 9.41 8.63
N VAL A 124 -7.94 8.26 8.87
CA VAL A 124 -6.47 8.10 8.81
C VAL A 124 -5.99 8.22 7.37
N THR A 125 -6.68 7.59 6.42
CA THR A 125 -6.40 7.68 4.97
C THR A 125 -6.52 9.12 4.47
N ASN A 126 -7.56 9.86 4.89
CA ASN A 126 -7.72 11.27 4.52
C ASN A 126 -6.54 12.12 5.00
N ARG A 127 -6.09 11.92 6.24
CA ARG A 127 -4.91 12.62 6.78
C ARG A 127 -3.65 12.32 5.98
N PHE A 128 -3.45 11.06 5.62
CA PHE A 128 -2.33 10.65 4.77
C PHE A 128 -2.39 11.33 3.40
N TYR A 129 -3.55 11.28 2.73
CA TYR A 129 -3.76 11.98 1.45
C TYR A 129 -3.40 13.46 1.52
N LEU A 130 -3.90 14.16 2.54
CA LEU A 130 -3.64 15.59 2.71
C LEU A 130 -2.16 15.89 2.98
N ALA A 131 -1.46 15.04 3.72
CA ALA A 131 -0.03 15.17 3.95
C ALA A 131 0.77 15.01 2.65
N ILE A 132 0.37 14.09 1.77
CA ILE A 132 1.00 13.91 0.46
C ILE A 132 0.65 15.09 -0.47
N LYS A 133 -0.61 15.50 -0.50
CA LYS A 133 -1.07 16.64 -1.32
C LYS A 133 -0.30 17.93 -1.00
N ALA A 134 0.06 18.14 0.27
CA ALA A 134 0.78 19.33 0.71
C ALA A 134 2.19 19.50 0.12
N VAL A 135 2.79 18.41 -0.39
CA VAL A 135 4.13 18.43 -1.01
C VAL A 135 4.08 18.31 -2.53
N CYS A 136 2.89 18.12 -3.11
CA CYS A 136 2.70 18.02 -4.56
C CYS A 136 2.65 19.40 -5.22
N ASN A 137 3.19 19.50 -6.44
CA ASN A 137 2.87 20.57 -7.37
C ASN A 137 1.50 20.32 -8.06
N ASP A 138 1.01 21.27 -8.85
CA ASP A 138 -0.31 21.19 -9.49
C ASP A 138 -0.48 19.96 -10.38
N GLU A 139 0.53 19.59 -11.18
CA GLU A 139 0.49 18.39 -12.04
C GLU A 139 0.47 17.11 -11.21
N GLN A 140 1.29 17.07 -10.15
CA GLN A 140 1.35 15.92 -9.23
C GLN A 140 0.05 15.78 -8.44
N CYS A 141 -0.63 16.88 -8.08
CA CYS A 141 -1.93 16.86 -7.43
C CYS A 141 -3.00 16.17 -8.31
N LEU A 142 -3.02 16.46 -9.62
CA LEU A 142 -3.94 15.79 -10.55
C LEU A 142 -3.69 14.28 -10.61
N LYS A 143 -2.43 13.88 -10.71
CA LYS A 143 -2.07 12.45 -10.70
C LYS A 143 -2.39 11.78 -9.35
N LEU A 144 -2.18 12.49 -8.24
CA LEU A 144 -2.55 11.99 -6.90
C LEU A 144 -4.07 11.75 -6.78
N GLU A 145 -4.89 12.63 -7.34
CA GLU A 145 -6.34 12.48 -7.38
C GLU A 145 -6.74 11.22 -8.17
N GLU A 146 -6.13 10.96 -9.32
CA GLU A 146 -6.36 9.74 -10.10
C GLU A 146 -6.02 8.47 -9.31
N VAL A 147 -4.90 8.49 -8.58
CA VAL A 147 -4.43 7.36 -7.76
C VAL A 147 -5.39 7.04 -6.61
N PHE A 148 -5.92 8.08 -5.96
CA PHE A 148 -6.81 7.90 -4.81
C PHE A 148 -8.29 7.76 -5.18
N HIS A 149 -8.69 8.19 -6.38
CA HIS A 149 -10.07 8.17 -6.82
C HIS A 149 -10.76 6.79 -6.71
N PRO A 150 -10.11 5.65 -7.05
CA PRO A 150 -10.72 4.32 -6.88
C PRO A 150 -11.12 4.01 -5.44
N LEU A 151 -10.39 4.55 -4.44
CA LEU A 151 -10.66 4.30 -3.02
C LEU A 151 -11.95 4.98 -2.51
N PHE A 152 -12.51 5.90 -3.31
CA PHE A 152 -13.74 6.62 -3.01
C PHE A 152 -14.90 6.25 -3.93
N LYS A 153 -14.66 5.37 -4.92
CA LYS A 153 -15.71 4.77 -5.72
C LYS A 153 -16.24 3.52 -5.04
N ASN A 154 -17.55 3.39 -4.96
CA ASN A 154 -18.14 2.10 -4.67
C ASN A 154 -17.93 1.21 -5.91
N THR A 155 -16.88 0.39 -5.90
CA THR A 155 -16.74 -0.70 -6.84
C THR A 155 -17.76 -1.76 -6.47
N VAL A 156 -18.98 -1.60 -6.98
CA VAL A 156 -19.85 -2.77 -7.14
C VAL A 156 -19.07 -3.69 -8.09
N PRO A 157 -18.67 -4.90 -7.67
CA PRO A 157 -17.99 -5.83 -8.57
C PRO A 157 -18.83 -5.96 -9.83
N ALA A 158 -18.26 -5.67 -10.99
CA ALA A 158 -18.90 -5.81 -12.30
C ALA A 158 -19.12 -7.30 -12.65
N GLY A 159 -19.75 -8.06 -11.75
CA GLY A 159 -19.85 -9.52 -11.80
C GLY A 159 -21.21 -10.10 -11.47
N ARG A 160 -22.31 -9.30 -11.42
CA ARG A 160 -23.67 -9.85 -11.40
C ARG A 160 -24.59 -9.03 -12.30
N GLN A 161 -24.34 -9.09 -13.61
CA GLN A 161 -25.47 -9.02 -14.53
C GLN A 161 -26.24 -10.33 -14.34
N TYR A 162 -27.22 -10.32 -13.45
CA TYR A 162 -28.26 -11.32 -13.46
C TYR A 162 -28.90 -11.23 -14.83
N HIS A 163 -28.77 -12.30 -15.63
CA HIS A 163 -29.53 -12.52 -16.84
C HIS A 163 -31.04 -12.30 -16.52
N GLN A 164 -31.55 -11.11 -16.78
CA GLN A 164 -32.98 -10.89 -17.01
C GLN A 164 -33.31 -11.35 -18.42
N ASN A 165 -33.20 -12.66 -18.66
CA ASN A 165 -33.77 -13.28 -19.85
C ASN A 165 -34.33 -14.64 -19.44
N ALA A 166 -35.53 -14.64 -18.92
CA ALA A 166 -36.49 -15.74 -19.05
C ALA A 166 -37.83 -15.29 -18.48
N THR A 167 -38.69 -14.71 -19.31
CA THR A 167 -40.02 -15.27 -19.59
C THR A 167 -40.80 -14.28 -20.44
N ARG A 168 -40.69 -14.49 -21.74
CA ARG A 168 -41.79 -14.18 -22.65
C ARG A 168 -42.16 -15.49 -23.30
N LYS A 169 -43.16 -16.15 -22.77
CA LYS A 169 -44.11 -16.97 -23.51
C LYS A 169 -45.43 -16.98 -22.75
#